data_e224f22dd42af370a82ec32033c348cd
#
_entry.id   e224f22dd42af370a82ec32033c348cd
#
_cell.length_a   1.000
_cell.length_b   1.000
_cell.length_c   1.000
_cell.angle_alpha   90.00
_cell.angle_beta   90.00
_cell.angle_gamma   90.00
#
_symmetry.space_group_name_H-M   'P 1'
#
loop_
_entity.id
_entity.type
_entity.pdbx_description
1 polymer ?
#
loop_
_entity_poly.entity_id
_entity_poly.type
_entity_poly.pdbx_seq_one_letter_code
_entity_poly.pdbx_strand_id
1 'polypeptide(L)'
;MRIADKTVTRAILERHGFTFKKSFGQNFLTDTNILQKIVDTAEIDKGVNVIEIGPGIGALTEFLAENAAEVMAFEIDDRLIPILADTLARFDNVQVVNQDILKADLQTQIQAFKNPDLPIKVVANLPYYITTPILMHLIESKIPFAEFVVMMQKEVADRISAMPNTKAYGSLSIAVQYYMTAKVSFIVPRTVFVPAPNVDSVILKMVXRDQPVVSVQDEDFFFRVSKVAFVHRRKTLWNNLTSHFGKSEDTKAKLEKALEIAKIKPSIRGEALSIPDFASLADALKEVXI
;
A
#
# COMPACT_ATOMS: atom_id res chain seq x y z
N MET A 1 -20.10 16.99 17.76
CA MET A 1 -19.85 17.27 16.32
C MET A 1 -18.56 16.58 15.90
N ARG A 2 -18.58 16.04 14.70
CA ARG A 2 -17.44 15.29 14.17
C ARG A 2 -16.35 16.20 13.64
N ILE A 3 -15.09 15.74 13.77
CA ILE A 3 -13.94 16.46 13.22
C ILE A 3 -14.14 16.71 11.72
N ALA A 4 -14.71 15.75 10.99
CA ALA A 4 -14.89 15.84 9.54
C ALA A 4 -16.01 16.78 9.10
N ASP A 5 -16.89 17.24 10.00
CA ASP A 5 -17.89 18.22 9.62
C ASP A 5 -17.18 19.45 9.08
N LYS A 6 -17.61 19.97 7.93
CA LYS A 6 -16.87 21.05 7.25
C LYS A 6 -16.63 22.27 8.14
N THR A 7 -17.65 22.66 8.91
CA THR A 7 -17.48 23.81 9.80
C THR A 7 -16.49 23.51 10.91
N VAL A 8 -16.49 22.28 11.45
CA VAL A 8 -15.54 21.89 12.50
C VAL A 8 -14.13 21.83 11.92
N THR A 9 -13.95 21.21 10.76
CA THR A 9 -12.66 21.14 10.08
C THR A 9 -12.08 22.55 9.88
N ARG A 10 -12.90 23.45 9.33
CA ARG A 10 -12.45 24.82 9.08
C ARG A 10 -12.04 25.52 10.36
N ALA A 11 -12.85 25.35 11.42
CA ALA A 11 -12.56 25.98 12.71
C ALA A 11 -11.25 25.45 13.31
N ILE A 12 -11.00 24.15 13.20
CA ILE A 12 -9.76 23.54 13.70
C ILE A 12 -8.55 24.11 12.96
N LEU A 13 -8.62 24.17 11.64
CA LEU A 13 -7.52 24.70 10.84
C LEU A 13 -7.25 26.16 11.15
N GLU A 14 -8.30 26.97 11.31
CA GLU A 14 -8.16 28.38 11.64
C GLU A 14 -7.57 28.57 13.04
N ARG A 15 -8.07 27.80 14.02
CA ARG A 15 -7.61 27.92 15.41
C ARG A 15 -6.11 27.65 15.50
N HIS A 16 -5.61 26.71 14.70
CA HIS A 16 -4.19 26.33 14.72
C HIS A 16 -3.35 27.06 13.68
N GLY A 17 -3.96 27.98 12.91
CA GLY A 17 -3.21 28.72 11.89
C GLY A 17 -2.59 27.84 10.83
N PHE A 18 -3.27 26.77 10.45
CA PHE A 18 -2.70 25.79 9.54
C PHE A 18 -2.81 26.24 8.10
N THR A 19 -1.71 26.09 7.34
CA THR A 19 -1.70 26.30 5.90
C THR A 19 -1.24 25.02 5.21
N PHE A 20 -1.85 24.73 4.06
CA PHE A 20 -1.57 23.49 3.33
C PHE A 20 -0.18 23.51 2.68
N LYS A 21 0.50 22.38 2.72
CA LYS A 21 1.75 22.16 2.00
C LYS A 21 1.53 21.15 0.87
N LYS A 22 1.76 21.60 -0.36
CA LYS A 22 1.65 20.72 -1.53
C LYS A 22 2.59 19.52 -1.46
N SER A 23 3.78 19.73 -0.86
CA SER A 23 4.79 18.66 -0.78
C SER A 23 4.32 17.46 0.04
N PHE A 24 3.34 17.65 0.92
CA PHE A 24 2.77 16.54 1.70
C PHE A 24 1.48 15.98 1.08
N GLY A 25 1.02 16.55 -0.02
CA GLY A 25 -0.18 16.08 -0.71
C GLY A 25 -1.43 16.13 0.15
N GLN A 26 -1.58 17.19 0.96
CA GLN A 26 -2.63 17.25 1.97
C GLN A 26 -4.00 17.59 1.39
N ASN A 27 -4.94 16.68 1.56
CA ASN A 27 -6.34 16.83 1.20
C ASN A 27 -7.14 16.19 2.33
N PHE A 28 -7.86 17.00 3.10
CA PHE A 28 -8.57 16.51 4.27
C PHE A 28 -9.99 16.10 3.90
N LEU A 29 -10.36 14.89 4.29
CA LEU A 29 -11.68 14.33 4.03
C LEU A 29 -12.70 14.96 4.96
N THR A 30 -13.80 15.48 4.41
CA THR A 30 -14.81 16.20 5.17
C THR A 30 -16.21 15.61 5.00
N ASP A 31 -16.32 14.30 4.93
CA ASP A 31 -17.62 13.63 4.74
C ASP A 31 -17.72 12.46 5.72
N THR A 32 -18.62 12.61 6.71
CA THR A 32 -18.75 11.60 7.76
C THR A 32 -19.32 10.29 7.24
N ASN A 33 -20.15 10.33 6.20
CA ASN A 33 -20.68 9.10 5.61
C ASN A 33 -19.60 8.27 4.96
N ILE A 34 -18.67 8.93 4.28
CA ILE A 34 -17.52 8.23 3.67
C ILE A 34 -16.65 7.59 4.76
N LEU A 35 -16.40 8.33 5.85
CA LEU A 35 -15.58 7.80 6.95
C LEU A 35 -16.22 6.58 7.59
N GLN A 36 -17.54 6.61 7.77
CA GLN A 36 -18.24 5.46 8.32
C GLN A 36 -18.17 4.26 7.37
N LYS A 37 -18.28 4.50 6.07
CA LYS A 37 -18.17 3.42 5.08
C LYS A 37 -16.76 2.80 5.10
N ILE A 38 -15.73 3.60 5.34
CA ILE A 38 -14.36 3.07 5.45
C ILE A 38 -14.26 2.12 6.64
N VAL A 39 -14.76 2.54 7.79
CA VAL A 39 -14.73 1.71 9.01
C VAL A 39 -15.53 0.42 8.79
N ASP A 40 -16.70 0.54 8.15
CA ASP A 40 -17.54 -0.65 7.86
C ASP A 40 -16.83 -1.59 6.90
N THR A 41 -16.20 -1.05 5.86
CA THR A 41 -15.47 -1.85 4.86
C THR A 41 -14.32 -2.61 5.52
N ALA A 42 -13.61 -1.96 6.43
CA ALA A 42 -12.48 -2.55 7.14
C ALA A 42 -12.92 -3.48 8.27
N GLU A 43 -14.20 -3.49 8.60
CA GLU A 43 -14.74 -4.33 9.67
C GLU A 43 -13.96 -4.13 10.97
N ILE A 44 -13.82 -2.87 11.35
CA ILE A 44 -13.08 -2.51 12.56
C ILE A 44 -13.96 -2.75 13.80
N ASP A 45 -13.42 -3.51 14.75
CA ASP A 45 -14.10 -3.73 16.04
C ASP A 45 -13.06 -3.85 17.15
N LYS A 46 -13.51 -4.10 18.36
CA LYS A 46 -12.63 -4.11 19.55
C LYS A 46 -11.67 -5.30 19.57
N GLY A 47 -11.76 -6.21 18.61
CA GLY A 47 -10.83 -7.30 18.46
C GLY A 47 -9.66 -7.02 17.53
N VAL A 48 -9.48 -5.77 17.10
CA VAL A 48 -8.52 -5.40 16.08
C VAL A 48 -7.73 -4.18 16.51
N ASN A 49 -6.41 -4.22 16.32
CA ASN A 49 -5.56 -3.02 16.36
C ASN A 49 -5.48 -2.42 14.97
N VAL A 50 -5.37 -1.11 14.90
CA VAL A 50 -5.29 -0.38 13.63
C VAL A 50 -3.99 0.42 13.57
N ILE A 51 -3.30 0.33 12.44
CA ILE A 51 -2.27 1.29 12.06
C ILE A 51 -2.91 2.22 11.04
N GLU A 52 -2.92 3.50 11.35
CA GLU A 52 -3.38 4.53 10.44
C GLU A 52 -2.19 5.31 9.92
N ILE A 53 -2.15 5.56 8.62
CA ILE A 53 -1.07 6.33 8.01
C ILE A 53 -1.69 7.63 7.50
N GLY A 54 -1.12 8.76 7.96
CA GLY A 54 -1.58 10.07 7.53
C GLY A 54 -2.89 10.48 8.16
N PRO A 55 -2.98 10.52 9.50
CA PRO A 55 -4.24 10.90 10.16
C PRO A 55 -4.71 12.33 9.88
N GLY A 56 -3.83 13.21 9.38
CA GLY A 56 -4.20 14.59 9.12
C GLY A 56 -4.61 15.28 10.40
N ILE A 57 -5.84 15.77 10.46
CA ILE A 57 -6.36 16.41 11.67
C ILE A 57 -7.17 15.45 12.53
N GLY A 58 -7.19 14.16 12.17
CA GLY A 58 -7.81 13.14 13.00
C GLY A 58 -9.22 12.74 12.61
N ALA A 59 -9.70 13.15 11.43
CA ALA A 59 -11.08 12.88 11.04
C ALA A 59 -11.39 11.39 10.95
N LEU A 60 -10.54 10.63 10.27
CA LEU A 60 -10.70 9.16 10.19
C LEU A 60 -10.33 8.52 11.53
N THR A 61 -9.31 9.05 12.18
CA THR A 61 -8.84 8.52 13.46
C THR A 61 -9.96 8.49 14.48
N GLU A 62 -10.80 9.53 14.52
CA GLU A 62 -11.95 9.61 15.42
C GLU A 62 -12.84 8.38 15.25
N PHE A 63 -13.19 8.04 14.01
CA PHE A 63 -14.04 6.88 13.73
C PHE A 63 -13.34 5.56 14.07
N LEU A 64 -12.04 5.47 13.76
CA LEU A 64 -11.28 4.26 14.07
C LEU A 64 -11.18 4.04 15.57
N ALA A 65 -10.88 5.10 16.32
CA ALA A 65 -10.72 5.00 17.77
C ALA A 65 -11.99 4.58 18.48
N GLU A 66 -13.15 5.02 17.95
CA GLU A 66 -14.43 4.66 18.54
C GLU A 66 -14.73 3.16 18.36
N ASN A 67 -14.13 2.51 17.38
CA ASN A 67 -14.48 1.14 17.02
C ASN A 67 -13.38 0.13 17.29
N ALA A 68 -12.11 0.51 17.20
CA ALA A 68 -10.96 -0.41 17.33
C ALA A 68 -10.55 -0.62 18.77
N ALA A 69 -9.77 -1.67 19.01
CA ALA A 69 -9.13 -1.85 20.31
C ALA A 69 -8.15 -0.70 20.56
N GLU A 70 -7.29 -0.42 19.59
CA GLU A 70 -6.30 0.65 19.69
C GLU A 70 -5.89 1.11 18.30
N VAL A 71 -5.53 2.39 18.16
CA VAL A 71 -5.08 2.99 16.92
C VAL A 71 -3.69 3.56 17.12
N MET A 72 -2.79 3.22 16.23
CA MET A 72 -1.45 3.81 16.18
C MET A 72 -1.37 4.58 14.87
N ALA A 73 -1.27 5.90 14.94
CA ALA A 73 -1.35 6.78 13.78
C ALA A 73 0.01 7.42 13.50
N PHE A 74 0.50 7.25 12.29
CA PHE A 74 1.80 7.78 11.86
C PHE A 74 1.60 9.05 11.06
N GLU A 75 2.16 10.17 11.53
CA GLU A 75 2.04 11.47 10.89
C GLU A 75 3.42 12.09 10.70
N ILE A 76 3.75 12.42 9.46
CA ILE A 76 5.06 12.99 9.12
C ILE A 76 5.13 14.51 9.30
N ASP A 77 3.98 15.19 9.24
CA ASP A 77 3.94 16.66 9.31
C ASP A 77 3.91 17.12 10.76
N ASP A 78 5.04 17.70 11.22
CA ASP A 78 5.18 18.18 12.60
C ASP A 78 4.06 19.13 13.00
N ARG A 79 3.54 19.92 12.05
CA ARG A 79 2.53 20.93 12.32
C ARG A 79 1.19 20.31 12.72
N LEU A 80 0.96 19.05 12.31
CA LEU A 80 -0.28 18.36 12.63
C LEU A 80 -0.26 17.73 14.02
N ILE A 81 0.91 17.55 14.60
CA ILE A 81 1.00 16.88 15.90
C ILE A 81 0.26 17.65 17.00
N PRO A 82 0.44 18.97 17.16
CA PRO A 82 -0.37 19.70 18.15
C PRO A 82 -1.86 19.66 17.85
N ILE A 83 -2.23 19.65 16.56
CA ILE A 83 -3.64 19.58 16.18
C ILE A 83 -4.23 18.24 16.62
N LEU A 84 -3.50 17.14 16.35
CA LEU A 84 -3.96 15.82 16.74
C LEU A 84 -4.06 15.69 18.27
N ALA A 85 -3.14 16.29 19.00
CA ALA A 85 -3.22 16.29 20.45
C ALA A 85 -4.51 16.95 20.94
N ASP A 86 -4.97 17.98 20.22
CA ASP A 86 -6.20 18.68 20.52
C ASP A 86 -7.42 17.85 20.11
N THR A 87 -7.47 17.45 18.83
CA THR A 87 -8.68 16.82 18.28
C THR A 87 -8.96 15.43 18.83
N LEU A 88 -7.91 14.71 19.26
CA LEU A 88 -8.03 13.34 19.73
C LEU A 88 -7.88 13.23 21.25
N ALA A 89 -7.94 14.35 21.97
CA ALA A 89 -7.66 14.40 23.42
C ALA A 89 -8.56 13.49 24.23
N ARG A 90 -9.80 13.25 23.77
CA ARG A 90 -10.76 12.43 24.53
C ARG A 90 -10.52 10.92 24.42
N PHE A 91 -9.61 10.50 23.53
CA PHE A 91 -9.37 9.07 23.32
C PHE A 91 -8.14 8.61 24.12
N ASP A 92 -8.29 7.52 24.86
CA ASP A 92 -7.18 6.91 25.56
C ASP A 92 -6.58 5.73 24.79
N ASN A 93 -7.14 5.41 23.62
CA ASN A 93 -6.70 4.27 22.83
C ASN A 93 -6.05 4.70 21.52
N VAL A 94 -5.52 5.92 21.43
CA VAL A 94 -4.82 6.41 20.25
C VAL A 94 -3.40 6.80 20.63
N GLN A 95 -2.42 6.29 19.88
CA GLN A 95 -1.04 6.73 19.93
C GLN A 95 -0.71 7.44 18.62
N VAL A 96 -0.26 8.69 18.70
CA VAL A 96 0.20 9.42 17.52
C VAL A 96 1.72 9.34 17.49
N VAL A 97 2.26 8.84 16.38
CA VAL A 97 3.71 8.70 16.18
C VAL A 97 4.15 9.71 15.13
N ASN A 98 4.96 10.67 15.52
CA ASN A 98 5.47 11.69 14.59
C ASN A 98 6.67 11.13 13.85
N GLN A 99 6.40 10.39 12.79
CA GLN A 99 7.45 9.66 12.09
C GLN A 99 6.99 9.34 10.66
N ASP A 100 7.96 9.32 9.75
CA ASP A 100 7.74 8.84 8.38
C ASP A 100 7.57 7.33 8.42
N ILE A 101 6.43 6.83 7.96
CA ILE A 101 6.17 5.38 7.96
C ILE A 101 7.26 4.62 7.19
N LEU A 102 7.85 5.24 6.17
CA LEU A 102 8.90 4.59 5.39
C LEU A 102 10.19 4.37 6.19
N LYS A 103 10.36 5.11 7.29
CA LYS A 103 11.55 5.02 8.14
C LYS A 103 11.26 4.33 9.47
N ALA A 104 10.02 3.92 9.69
CA ALA A 104 9.63 3.32 10.96
C ALA A 104 10.09 1.87 11.06
N ASP A 105 10.56 1.49 12.25
CA ASP A 105 10.82 0.10 12.58
C ASP A 105 9.51 -0.50 13.08
N LEU A 106 8.69 -0.97 12.14
CA LEU A 106 7.34 -1.43 12.45
C LEU A 106 7.34 -2.66 13.36
N GLN A 107 8.30 -3.55 13.21
CA GLN A 107 8.39 -4.72 14.08
C GLN A 107 8.48 -4.31 15.54
N THR A 108 9.27 -3.28 15.84
CA THR A 108 9.39 -2.75 17.20
C THR A 108 8.15 -1.95 17.59
N GLN A 109 7.68 -1.09 16.69
CA GLN A 109 6.58 -0.17 16.99
C GLN A 109 5.30 -0.91 17.39
N ILE A 110 4.98 -2.01 16.71
CA ILE A 110 3.72 -2.72 17.00
C ILE A 110 3.72 -3.37 18.38
N GLN A 111 4.88 -3.54 19.01
CA GLN A 111 4.93 -4.03 20.37
C GLN A 111 4.40 -3.01 21.37
N ALA A 112 4.27 -1.76 20.96
CA ALA A 112 3.72 -0.71 21.83
C ALA A 112 2.19 -0.76 21.95
N PHE A 113 1.50 -1.57 21.16
CA PHE A 113 0.08 -1.80 21.39
C PHE A 113 -0.11 -2.47 22.74
N LYS A 114 -1.19 -2.11 23.45
CA LYS A 114 -1.49 -2.70 24.76
C LYS A 114 -1.70 -4.21 24.64
N ASN A 115 -2.33 -4.65 23.54
CA ASN A 115 -2.51 -6.07 23.25
C ASN A 115 -1.93 -6.35 21.87
N PRO A 116 -0.61 -6.58 21.77
CA PRO A 116 0.02 -6.73 20.45
C PRO A 116 -0.34 -8.02 19.73
N ASP A 117 -1.02 -8.95 20.40
CA ASP A 117 -1.42 -10.22 19.77
C ASP A 117 -2.67 -10.11 18.92
N LEU A 118 -3.42 -9.00 19.04
CA LEU A 118 -4.61 -8.81 18.21
C LEU A 118 -4.22 -8.62 16.74
N PRO A 119 -5.08 -9.06 15.81
CA PRO A 119 -4.82 -8.77 14.39
C PRO A 119 -4.66 -7.29 14.15
N ILE A 120 -3.80 -6.94 13.20
CA ILE A 120 -3.54 -5.55 12.84
C ILE A 120 -4.08 -5.30 11.44
N LYS A 121 -4.90 -4.27 11.31
CA LYS A 121 -5.37 -3.79 10.02
C LYS A 121 -4.77 -2.42 9.75
N VAL A 122 -4.39 -2.16 8.51
CA VAL A 122 -3.88 -0.86 8.08
C VAL A 122 -5.02 -0.12 7.40
N VAL A 123 -5.30 1.09 7.87
CA VAL A 123 -6.32 1.95 7.28
C VAL A 123 -5.65 3.29 7.00
N ALA A 124 -5.77 3.79 5.79
CA ALA A 124 -5.00 4.97 5.43
C ALA A 124 -5.65 5.79 4.34
N ASN A 125 -5.51 7.09 4.47
CA ASN A 125 -5.75 8.05 3.41
C ASN A 125 -4.37 8.56 2.97
N LEU A 126 -3.77 7.87 1.99
CA LEU A 126 -2.38 8.13 1.64
C LEU A 126 -2.23 9.33 0.72
N PRO A 127 -1.19 10.17 0.94
CA PRO A 127 -0.81 11.14 -0.08
C PRO A 127 -0.51 10.41 -1.39
N TYR A 128 -1.03 10.94 -2.49
CA TYR A 128 -1.01 10.19 -3.76
C TYR A 128 0.40 9.88 -4.25
N TYR A 129 1.35 10.80 -4.01
CA TYR A 129 2.69 10.67 -4.56
C TYR A 129 3.53 9.56 -3.89
N ILE A 130 3.13 9.07 -2.70
CA ILE A 130 3.90 8.05 -1.98
C ILE A 130 3.11 6.77 -1.71
N THR A 131 1.96 6.59 -2.36
CA THR A 131 1.12 5.40 -2.13
C THR A 131 1.90 4.11 -2.41
N THR A 132 2.51 4.02 -3.59
CA THR A 132 3.23 2.80 -3.98
C THR A 132 4.41 2.49 -3.04
N PRO A 133 5.31 3.44 -2.74
CA PRO A 133 6.39 3.13 -1.80
C PRO A 133 5.89 2.69 -0.43
N ILE A 134 4.82 3.30 0.08
CA ILE A 134 4.29 2.93 1.40
C ILE A 134 3.75 1.50 1.38
N LEU A 135 2.95 1.16 0.36
CA LEU A 135 2.41 -0.20 0.26
C LEU A 135 3.53 -1.23 0.19
N MET A 136 4.55 -0.97 -0.63
CA MET A 136 5.67 -1.89 -0.75
C MET A 136 6.42 -2.04 0.55
N HIS A 137 6.63 -0.93 1.27
CA HIS A 137 7.31 -0.97 2.56
C HIS A 137 6.56 -1.85 3.56
N LEU A 138 5.22 -1.69 3.62
CA LEU A 138 4.40 -2.47 4.53
C LEU A 138 4.41 -3.95 4.16
N ILE A 139 4.31 -4.27 2.88
CA ILE A 139 4.34 -5.65 2.40
C ILE A 139 5.70 -6.28 2.73
N GLU A 140 6.78 -5.55 2.48
CA GLU A 140 8.14 -6.06 2.67
C GLU A 140 8.52 -6.17 4.16
N SER A 141 7.76 -5.56 5.05
CA SER A 141 8.04 -5.63 6.49
C SER A 141 7.85 -7.03 7.07
N LYS A 142 7.14 -7.89 6.34
CA LYS A 142 6.83 -9.27 6.75
C LYS A 142 5.92 -9.34 7.98
N ILE A 143 5.33 -8.23 8.39
CA ILE A 143 4.31 -8.25 9.44
C ILE A 143 3.03 -8.83 8.84
N PRO A 144 2.38 -9.78 9.51
CA PRO A 144 1.19 -10.43 8.95
C PRO A 144 -0.05 -9.56 9.16
N PHE A 145 -0.11 -8.42 8.47
CA PHE A 145 -1.28 -7.55 8.50
C PHE A 145 -2.49 -8.32 7.98
N ALA A 146 -3.62 -8.20 8.69
CA ALA A 146 -4.83 -8.92 8.30
C ALA A 146 -5.44 -8.31 7.04
N GLU A 147 -5.49 -6.99 6.97
CA GLU A 147 -6.10 -6.26 5.86
C GLU A 147 -5.46 -4.89 5.72
N PHE A 148 -5.52 -4.39 4.50
CA PHE A 148 -5.25 -2.98 4.19
C PHE A 148 -6.51 -2.41 3.58
N VAL A 149 -7.02 -1.31 4.12
CA VAL A 149 -8.14 -0.57 3.53
C VAL A 149 -7.62 0.84 3.29
N VAL A 150 -7.34 1.15 2.04
CA VAL A 150 -6.55 2.31 1.68
C VAL A 150 -7.26 3.14 0.63
N MET A 151 -7.30 4.45 0.85
CA MET A 151 -7.80 5.40 -0.14
C MET A 151 -6.64 5.78 -1.05
N MET A 152 -6.89 5.75 -2.36
CA MET A 152 -5.87 6.05 -3.35
C MET A 152 -6.52 6.51 -4.65
N GLN A 153 -5.72 7.07 -5.55
CA GLN A 153 -6.19 7.40 -6.89
C GLN A 153 -6.58 6.13 -7.63
N LYS A 154 -7.62 6.24 -8.46
CA LYS A 154 -8.12 5.09 -9.24
C LYS A 154 -7.01 4.44 -10.06
N GLU A 155 -6.10 5.24 -10.63
CA GLU A 155 -5.01 4.73 -11.45
C GLU A 155 -4.13 3.75 -10.67
N VAL A 156 -3.83 4.08 -9.42
CA VAL A 156 -2.98 3.22 -8.58
C VAL A 156 -3.73 1.93 -8.23
N ALA A 157 -5.01 2.04 -7.88
CA ALA A 157 -5.83 0.87 -7.58
C ALA A 157 -5.92 -0.06 -8.79
N ASP A 158 -6.07 0.51 -9.99
CA ASP A 158 -6.11 -0.27 -11.22
C ASP A 158 -4.80 -1.05 -11.42
N ARG A 159 -3.67 -0.42 -11.12
CA ARG A 159 -2.36 -1.09 -11.23
C ARG A 159 -2.24 -2.24 -10.24
N ILE A 160 -2.72 -2.04 -9.02
CA ILE A 160 -2.66 -3.08 -7.99
C ILE A 160 -3.49 -4.30 -8.39
N SER A 161 -4.68 -4.07 -8.93
CA SER A 161 -5.62 -5.16 -9.23
C SER A 161 -5.55 -5.66 -10.68
N ALA A 162 -4.60 -5.16 -11.47
CA ALA A 162 -4.51 -5.47 -12.91
C ALA A 162 -4.19 -6.93 -13.16
N MET A 163 -4.67 -7.42 -14.30
CA MET A 163 -4.41 -8.78 -14.80
C MET A 163 -3.40 -8.73 -15.94
N PRO A 164 -2.72 -9.85 -16.22
CA PRO A 164 -1.78 -9.89 -17.35
C PRO A 164 -2.41 -9.44 -18.66
N ASN A 165 -1.60 -8.89 -19.53
CA ASN A 165 -1.97 -8.40 -20.86
C ASN A 165 -2.83 -7.15 -20.80
N THR A 166 -2.76 -6.41 -19.71
CA THR A 166 -3.40 -5.09 -19.63
C THR A 166 -2.32 -4.03 -19.44
N LYS A 167 -2.65 -2.80 -19.82
CA LYS A 167 -1.71 -1.68 -19.73
C LYS A 167 -1.28 -1.41 -18.29
N ALA A 168 -2.18 -1.62 -17.33
CA ALA A 168 -1.91 -1.29 -15.93
C ALA A 168 -1.05 -2.34 -15.23
N TYR A 169 -0.93 -3.53 -15.77
CA TYR A 169 -0.22 -4.65 -15.14
C TYR A 169 1.27 -4.37 -15.04
N GLY A 170 1.85 -4.64 -13.89
CA GLY A 170 3.28 -4.45 -13.70
C GLY A 170 3.75 -5.03 -12.38
N SER A 171 4.93 -4.63 -11.94
CA SER A 171 5.54 -5.21 -10.75
C SER A 171 4.71 -4.94 -9.49
N LEU A 172 4.02 -3.80 -9.42
CA LEU A 172 3.15 -3.52 -8.27
C LEU A 172 1.98 -4.52 -8.22
N SER A 173 1.38 -4.83 -9.38
CA SER A 173 0.30 -5.83 -9.45
C SER A 173 0.78 -7.15 -8.86
N ILE A 174 1.96 -7.59 -9.27
CA ILE A 174 2.53 -8.87 -8.86
C ILE A 174 2.84 -8.88 -7.37
N ALA A 175 3.47 -7.82 -6.87
CA ALA A 175 3.88 -7.76 -5.47
C ALA A 175 2.66 -7.82 -4.53
N VAL A 176 1.62 -7.05 -4.83
CA VAL A 176 0.44 -7.04 -3.98
C VAL A 176 -0.31 -8.36 -4.10
N GLN A 177 -0.54 -8.83 -5.34
CA GLN A 177 -1.37 -10.03 -5.55
C GLN A 177 -0.67 -11.31 -5.09
N TYR A 178 0.64 -11.29 -4.96
CA TYR A 178 1.36 -12.43 -4.40
C TYR A 178 0.89 -12.73 -2.99
N TYR A 179 0.74 -11.69 -2.15
CA TYR A 179 0.36 -11.85 -0.75
C TYR A 179 -1.12 -11.63 -0.48
N MET A 180 -1.80 -10.88 -1.34
CA MET A 180 -3.12 -10.35 -1.03
C MET A 180 -4.08 -10.45 -2.19
N THR A 181 -5.37 -10.56 -1.89
CA THR A 181 -6.42 -10.22 -2.86
C THR A 181 -6.66 -8.72 -2.77
N ALA A 182 -7.10 -8.11 -3.85
CA ALA A 182 -7.33 -6.67 -3.90
C ALA A 182 -8.63 -6.39 -4.65
N LYS A 183 -9.48 -5.56 -4.06
CA LYS A 183 -10.79 -5.25 -4.64
C LYS A 183 -11.16 -3.80 -4.34
N VAL A 184 -11.61 -3.08 -5.36
CA VAL A 184 -12.17 -1.74 -5.17
C VAL A 184 -13.50 -1.87 -4.44
N SER A 185 -13.64 -1.20 -3.30
CA SER A 185 -14.88 -1.23 -2.52
C SER A 185 -15.86 -0.15 -2.95
N PHE A 186 -15.37 1.09 -3.10
CA PHE A 186 -16.24 2.18 -3.58
C PHE A 186 -15.41 3.38 -4.01
N ILE A 187 -16.07 4.27 -4.75
CA ILE A 187 -15.46 5.51 -5.27
C ILE A 187 -15.68 6.63 -4.25
N VAL A 188 -14.66 7.48 -4.07
CA VAL A 188 -14.73 8.65 -3.19
C VAL A 188 -14.58 9.88 -4.09
N PRO A 189 -15.65 10.69 -4.24
CA PRO A 189 -15.57 11.86 -5.12
C PRO A 189 -14.57 12.89 -4.62
N ARG A 190 -13.91 13.59 -5.53
CA ARG A 190 -12.92 14.59 -5.16
C ARG A 190 -13.54 15.75 -4.35
N THR A 191 -14.83 15.93 -4.48
CA THR A 191 -15.54 17.07 -3.84
C THR A 191 -15.67 16.93 -2.33
N VAL A 192 -15.42 15.76 -1.77
CA VAL A 192 -15.50 15.57 -0.31
C VAL A 192 -14.19 15.90 0.42
N PHE A 193 -13.20 16.39 -0.30
CA PHE A 193 -11.90 16.77 0.27
C PHE A 193 -11.73 18.29 0.29
N VAL A 194 -10.95 18.77 1.27
CA VAL A 194 -10.52 20.18 1.37
C VAL A 194 -9.00 20.19 1.48
N PRO A 195 -8.27 20.79 0.55
CA PRO A 195 -8.73 21.23 -0.77
C PRO A 195 -9.05 20.06 -1.67
N ALA A 196 -9.90 20.24 -2.67
CA ALA A 196 -10.28 19.16 -3.56
C ALA A 196 -9.07 18.75 -4.42
N PRO A 197 -8.78 17.47 -4.53
CA PRO A 197 -7.74 17.00 -5.47
C PRO A 197 -8.28 17.07 -6.90
N ASN A 198 -7.40 16.77 -7.86
CA ASN A 198 -7.76 16.88 -9.28
C ASN A 198 -8.59 15.70 -9.78
N VAL A 199 -8.54 14.57 -9.08
CA VAL A 199 -9.19 13.34 -9.51
C VAL A 199 -9.93 12.72 -8.34
N ASP A 200 -10.90 11.86 -8.65
CA ASP A 200 -11.59 11.06 -7.64
C ASP A 200 -10.65 9.99 -7.11
N SER A 201 -10.97 9.50 -5.92
CA SER A 201 -10.24 8.42 -5.27
C SER A 201 -11.12 7.18 -5.21
N VAL A 202 -10.52 6.07 -4.81
CA VAL A 202 -11.26 4.84 -4.51
C VAL A 202 -10.76 4.30 -3.18
N ILE A 203 -11.60 3.52 -2.53
CA ILE A 203 -11.18 2.71 -1.39
C ILE A 203 -10.88 1.31 -1.93
N LEU A 204 -9.64 0.88 -1.73
CA LEU A 204 -9.18 -0.45 -2.11
C LEU A 204 -9.04 -1.30 -0.86
N LYS A 205 -9.67 -2.47 -0.86
CA LYS A 205 -9.54 -3.43 0.24
C LYS A 205 -8.62 -4.56 -0.20
N MET A 206 -7.57 -4.80 0.57
CA MET A 206 -6.60 -5.86 0.31
C MET A 206 -6.56 -6.76 1.52
N VAL A 207 -6.67 -8.06 1.27
CA VAL A 207 -6.76 -9.05 2.35
C VAL A 207 -5.69 -10.12 2.16
N UNK A 208 -4.94 -10.35 3.10
CA UNK A 208 -3.97 -11.26 3.10
C UNK A 208 -4.52 -12.52 2.77
N ARG A 209 -3.78 -13.20 2.03
CA ARG A 209 -4.09 -14.61 1.71
C ARG A 209 -3.54 -15.47 2.83
N ASP A 210 -4.12 -16.58 3.06
CA ASP A 210 -3.59 -17.55 4.06
C ASP A 210 -2.17 -17.96 3.67
N GLN A 211 -1.93 -18.14 2.36
CA GLN A 211 -0.61 -18.44 1.83
C GLN A 211 -0.44 -17.65 0.53
N PRO A 212 0.80 -17.32 0.15
CA PRO A 212 1.01 -16.65 -1.15
C PRO A 212 0.37 -17.43 -2.29
N VAL A 213 0.02 -16.71 -3.35
CA VAL A 213 -0.73 -17.30 -4.47
C VAL A 213 0.10 -18.34 -5.22
N VAL A 214 1.43 -18.25 -5.12
CA VAL A 214 2.35 -19.26 -5.67
C VAL A 214 3.47 -19.50 -4.66
N SER A 215 4.15 -20.62 -4.79
CA SER A 215 5.30 -20.94 -3.98
C SER A 215 6.58 -20.66 -4.78
N VAL A 216 7.55 -19.99 -4.16
CA VAL A 216 8.85 -19.72 -4.80
C VAL A 216 9.97 -20.04 -3.82
N GLN A 217 11.16 -20.36 -4.35
CA GLN A 217 12.31 -20.69 -3.53
C GLN A 217 12.84 -19.47 -2.78
N ASP A 218 12.79 -18.29 -3.41
CA ASP A 218 13.40 -17.07 -2.89
C ASP A 218 12.49 -15.90 -3.24
N GLU A 219 11.73 -15.42 -2.25
CA GLU A 219 10.75 -14.34 -2.49
C GLU A 219 11.41 -13.05 -2.97
N ASP A 220 12.53 -12.66 -2.35
CA ASP A 220 13.19 -11.43 -2.75
C ASP A 220 13.65 -11.51 -4.19
N PHE A 221 14.18 -12.65 -4.60
CA PHE A 221 14.61 -12.86 -5.97
C PHE A 221 13.42 -12.85 -6.94
N PHE A 222 12.33 -13.48 -6.55
CA PHE A 222 11.08 -13.46 -7.34
C PHE A 222 10.64 -12.02 -7.62
N PHE A 223 10.62 -11.18 -6.59
CA PHE A 223 10.20 -9.80 -6.77
C PHE A 223 11.21 -9.03 -7.63
N ARG A 224 12.49 -9.32 -7.47
CA ARG A 224 13.52 -8.69 -8.32
C ARG A 224 13.34 -9.05 -9.79
N VAL A 225 13.10 -10.33 -10.07
CA VAL A 225 12.88 -10.79 -11.45
C VAL A 225 11.64 -10.12 -12.05
N SER A 226 10.57 -10.01 -11.27
CA SER A 226 9.36 -9.36 -11.78
C SER A 226 9.62 -7.88 -12.10
N LYS A 227 10.38 -7.17 -11.25
CA LYS A 227 10.74 -5.77 -11.52
C LYS A 227 11.57 -5.64 -12.79
N VAL A 228 12.55 -6.54 -12.95
CA VAL A 228 13.44 -6.53 -14.12
C VAL A 228 12.62 -6.63 -15.42
N ALA A 229 11.62 -7.48 -15.43
CA ALA A 229 10.81 -7.71 -16.63
C ALA A 229 10.05 -6.47 -17.08
N PHE A 230 9.85 -5.49 -16.19
CA PHE A 230 9.11 -4.27 -16.50
C PHE A 230 9.98 -3.01 -16.59
N VAL A 231 11.30 -3.14 -16.46
CA VAL A 231 12.18 -1.97 -16.53
C VAL A 231 12.00 -1.23 -17.86
N HIS A 232 11.96 -1.98 -18.97
CA HIS A 232 11.67 -1.43 -20.28
C HIS A 232 10.46 -2.15 -20.83
N ARG A 233 9.28 -1.58 -20.59
CA ARG A 233 8.02 -2.27 -20.86
C ARG A 233 7.84 -2.71 -22.30
N ARG A 234 8.37 -1.91 -23.24
CA ARG A 234 8.21 -2.22 -24.67
C ARG A 234 9.27 -3.19 -25.19
N LYS A 235 10.25 -3.56 -24.35
CA LYS A 235 11.28 -4.53 -24.74
C LYS A 235 10.84 -5.94 -24.36
N THR A 236 11.44 -6.91 -25.04
CA THR A 236 11.19 -8.33 -24.78
C THR A 236 11.74 -8.70 -23.41
N LEU A 237 11.21 -9.80 -22.86
CA LEU A 237 11.75 -10.38 -21.64
C LEU A 237 13.24 -10.66 -21.78
N TRP A 238 13.67 -11.22 -22.92
CA TRP A 238 15.08 -11.50 -23.17
C TRP A 238 15.95 -10.24 -23.02
N ASN A 239 15.52 -9.15 -23.65
CA ASN A 239 16.28 -7.94 -23.59
C ASN A 239 16.37 -7.38 -22.17
N ASN A 240 15.29 -7.45 -21.42
CA ASN A 240 15.31 -6.99 -20.03
C ASN A 240 16.21 -7.89 -19.16
N LEU A 241 16.14 -9.20 -19.36
CA LEU A 241 16.97 -10.13 -18.58
C LEU A 241 18.46 -9.96 -18.88
N THR A 242 18.82 -9.87 -20.18
CA THR A 242 20.23 -9.70 -20.53
C THR A 242 20.78 -8.34 -20.09
N SER A 243 19.93 -7.31 -20.14
CA SER A 243 20.33 -6.00 -19.68
C SER A 243 20.66 -6.00 -18.19
N HIS A 244 19.93 -6.78 -17.41
CA HIS A 244 20.13 -6.83 -15.97
C HIS A 244 21.20 -7.82 -15.53
N PHE A 245 21.16 -9.04 -16.07
CA PHE A 245 22.04 -10.11 -15.60
C PHE A 245 23.35 -10.21 -16.37
N GLY A 246 23.41 -9.67 -17.57
CA GLY A 246 24.64 -9.64 -18.35
C GLY A 246 24.49 -10.28 -19.72
N LYS A 247 25.46 -9.96 -20.59
CA LYS A 247 25.42 -10.37 -21.99
C LYS A 247 26.56 -11.29 -22.38
N SER A 248 27.31 -11.83 -21.43
CA SER A 248 28.33 -12.81 -21.73
C SER A 248 27.69 -14.07 -22.31
N GLU A 249 28.46 -14.83 -23.05
CA GLU A 249 27.95 -16.07 -23.64
C GLU A 249 27.49 -17.04 -22.56
N ASP A 250 28.22 -17.11 -21.45
CA ASP A 250 27.86 -17.97 -20.33
C ASP A 250 26.52 -17.55 -19.74
N THR A 251 26.34 -16.26 -19.48
CA THR A 251 25.09 -15.74 -18.92
C THR A 251 23.93 -15.98 -19.88
N LYS A 252 24.13 -15.69 -21.16
CA LYS A 252 23.07 -15.93 -22.17
C LYS A 252 22.65 -17.37 -22.22
N ALA A 253 23.63 -18.31 -22.15
CA ALA A 253 23.32 -19.74 -22.15
C ALA A 253 22.48 -20.13 -20.94
N LYS A 254 22.82 -19.58 -19.75
CA LYS A 254 22.05 -19.83 -18.53
C LYS A 254 20.64 -19.26 -18.66
N LEU A 255 20.50 -18.05 -19.19
CA LEU A 255 19.19 -17.45 -19.37
C LEU A 255 18.33 -18.25 -20.34
N GLU A 256 18.91 -18.70 -21.45
CA GLU A 256 18.19 -19.56 -22.40
C GLU A 256 17.69 -20.83 -21.71
N LYS A 257 18.55 -21.46 -20.92
CA LYS A 257 18.19 -22.68 -20.20
C LYS A 257 17.06 -22.43 -19.22
N ALA A 258 17.14 -21.34 -18.47
CA ALA A 258 16.09 -20.99 -17.50
C ALA A 258 14.75 -20.77 -18.19
N LEU A 259 14.74 -20.06 -19.31
CA LEU A 259 13.50 -19.82 -20.06
C LEU A 259 12.93 -21.14 -20.61
N GLU A 260 13.79 -22.04 -21.04
CA GLU A 260 13.37 -23.36 -21.48
C GLU A 260 12.72 -24.15 -20.35
N ILE A 261 13.37 -24.16 -19.18
CA ILE A 261 12.83 -24.85 -18.00
C ILE A 261 11.47 -24.27 -17.62
N ALA A 262 11.34 -22.95 -17.63
CA ALA A 262 10.10 -22.27 -17.27
C ALA A 262 9.05 -22.31 -18.37
N LYS A 263 9.42 -22.76 -19.59
CA LYS A 263 8.52 -22.85 -20.74
C LYS A 263 8.02 -21.48 -21.14
N ILE A 264 8.91 -20.49 -21.19
CA ILE A 264 8.59 -19.11 -21.54
C ILE A 264 9.40 -18.73 -22.78
N LYS A 265 8.74 -18.14 -23.77
CA LYS A 265 9.41 -17.67 -24.98
C LYS A 265 10.22 -16.41 -24.68
N PRO A 266 11.49 -16.34 -25.14
CA PRO A 266 12.29 -15.13 -24.89
C PRO A 266 11.70 -13.85 -25.47
N SER A 267 10.93 -13.97 -26.56
CA SER A 267 10.38 -12.82 -27.28
C SER A 267 9.16 -12.20 -26.60
N ILE A 268 8.63 -12.80 -25.56
CA ILE A 268 7.46 -12.30 -24.86
C ILE A 268 7.82 -11.03 -24.09
N ARG A 269 6.85 -10.16 -23.85
CA ARG A 269 7.03 -9.02 -22.95
C ARG A 269 6.55 -9.39 -21.56
N GLY A 270 7.10 -8.70 -20.53
CA GLY A 270 6.75 -8.99 -19.15
C GLY A 270 5.25 -8.92 -18.89
N GLU A 271 4.54 -8.02 -19.57
CA GLU A 271 3.11 -7.85 -19.33
C GLU A 271 2.28 -9.10 -19.67
N ALA A 272 2.82 -10.00 -20.48
CA ALA A 272 2.10 -11.22 -20.84
C ALA A 272 2.30 -12.35 -19.83
N LEU A 273 3.17 -12.18 -18.84
CA LEU A 273 3.48 -13.24 -17.88
C LEU A 273 2.58 -13.16 -16.66
N SER A 274 1.97 -14.29 -16.32
CA SER A 274 1.18 -14.40 -15.10
C SER A 274 2.10 -14.50 -13.87
N ILE A 275 1.54 -14.40 -12.68
CA ILE A 275 2.31 -14.59 -11.44
C ILE A 275 2.92 -15.99 -11.39
N PRO A 276 2.18 -17.08 -11.71
CA PRO A 276 2.82 -18.39 -11.81
C PRO A 276 3.97 -18.45 -12.81
N ASP A 277 3.87 -17.75 -13.93
CA ASP A 277 4.97 -17.69 -14.90
C ASP A 277 6.21 -17.06 -14.28
N PHE A 278 6.04 -15.95 -13.56
CA PHE A 278 7.18 -15.30 -12.89
C PHE A 278 7.78 -16.19 -11.82
N ALA A 279 6.95 -16.95 -11.10
CA ALA A 279 7.43 -17.89 -10.11
C ALA A 279 8.29 -18.97 -10.75
N SER A 280 7.81 -19.53 -11.86
CA SER A 280 8.56 -20.55 -12.61
C SER A 280 9.88 -19.98 -13.12
N LEU A 281 9.85 -18.77 -13.63
CA LEU A 281 11.06 -18.13 -14.17
C LEU A 281 12.07 -17.87 -13.04
N ALA A 282 11.63 -17.33 -11.92
CA ALA A 282 12.55 -17.05 -10.81
C ALA A 282 13.20 -18.33 -10.30
N ASP A 283 12.41 -19.41 -10.12
CA ASP A 283 12.96 -20.68 -9.67
C ASP A 283 13.93 -21.27 -10.69
N ALA A 284 13.59 -21.15 -11.98
CA ALA A 284 14.47 -21.66 -13.04
C ALA A 284 15.80 -20.90 -13.09
N LEU A 285 15.74 -19.57 -12.90
CA LEU A 285 16.97 -18.76 -12.87
C LEU A 285 17.86 -19.18 -11.71
N LYS A 286 17.28 -19.45 -10.56
CA LYS A 286 18.05 -19.96 -9.42
C LYS A 286 18.67 -21.32 -9.73
N GLU A 287 17.92 -22.18 -10.41
CA GLU A 287 18.37 -23.52 -10.76
C GLU A 287 19.61 -23.49 -11.64
N VAL A 288 19.77 -22.51 -12.51
CA VAL A 288 20.91 -22.39 -13.41
C VAL A 288 22.06 -21.54 -12.88
N UNK A 289 21.69 -21.11 -11.63
CA UNK A 289 22.74 -20.51 -11.07
C UNK A 289 22.89 -19.09 -11.41
N ILE A 290 21.85 -18.52 -11.68
CA ILE A 290 21.87 -17.07 -11.83
C ILE A 290 21.72 -16.40 -10.42
#